data_39b6229e2b523b0e879deee4a33c1666
#
_entry.id   39b6229e2b523b0e879deee4a33c1666
#
_cell.length_a   1.000
_cell.length_b   1.000
_cell.length_c   1.000
_cell.angle_alpha   90.00
_cell.angle_beta   90.00
_cell.angle_gamma   90.00
#
_symmetry.space_group_name_H-M   'P 1'
#
loop_
_entity.id
_entity.type
_entity.pdbx_description
1 polymer ?
#
loop_
_entity_poly.entity_id
_entity_poly.type
_entity_poly.pdbx_seq_one_letter_code
_entity_poly.pdbx_strand_id
1 'polypeptide(L)'
;MAELKDMGSGKGEGLQITHDQEQARAFELLSHGEGWWHAVKENPKALMWCSYSLFSCIMWGYDGLASSIVLAILKFREDYGTFAYVKDTNEFDWVIPAIWQLGLGAASLVGLLVGGIGAGLIAKKHGRQLCMALSYMFTIVGVFFQWFSAASSSKHGNLPMLFGGKVLTGIPLGVFITIAPTYCSEIAPLPLRGATTAAVNWSIVLGQCLAYVVIRQTQNLANANSYRILFAVQWLFAAIGLGVLFFFPESPYFLVAQGRIEKAKKNARRLYSKNFDVDGLISSIELLLNHEAENQKGASYRECFRGTNKLRTLIAMSTFFIQSICGIGWIIGYMAYFLQLGGLGVDASFNVTMGLSFVMLFGNMVGWIFVERYGRRSTALNGSVALAVSLLAIGITGCFNSPSAIWIQVIFMAIWSFTYQSTIGSVAWPIVTEVAKSSLRGHTQSLATITTGIIGAISGVSLPFLVNPDQGNMGGKVGFIYGTLLGLSCVGVWWYYPETKGRTFAEIDRLFEMGVPPRKFKETNLDD
;
A
#
# COMPACT_ATOMS: atom_id res chain seq x y z
N MET A 1 1.27 -28.91 32.53
CA MET A 1 1.38 -28.54 33.97
C MET A 1 2.61 -29.09 34.69
N ALA A 2 3.29 -30.12 34.20
CA ALA A 2 4.53 -30.65 34.83
C ALA A 2 5.80 -29.90 34.37
N GLU A 3 5.85 -29.38 33.15
CA GLU A 3 7.01 -28.63 32.63
C GLU A 3 7.13 -27.18 33.16
N LEU A 4 6.10 -26.63 33.78
CA LEU A 4 6.13 -25.27 34.35
C LEU A 4 6.79 -25.17 35.75
N LYS A 5 7.15 -26.30 36.37
CA LYS A 5 7.76 -26.32 37.70
C LYS A 5 9.29 -26.28 37.72
N ASP A 6 9.95 -26.64 36.60
CA ASP A 6 11.42 -26.76 36.53
C ASP A 6 12.16 -25.50 36.06
N MET A 7 11.47 -24.44 35.63
CA MET A 7 12.11 -23.17 35.24
C MET A 7 12.27 -22.14 36.38
N GLY A 8 12.05 -22.55 37.61
CA GLY A 8 11.96 -21.63 38.79
C GLY A 8 13.19 -21.55 39.71
N SER A 9 14.37 -22.08 39.35
CA SER A 9 15.53 -22.07 40.27
C SER A 9 16.79 -21.40 39.73
N GLY A 10 16.66 -20.17 39.21
CA GLY A 10 17.77 -19.25 38.93
C GLY A 10 17.71 -18.07 39.91
N LYS A 11 18.62 -18.03 40.88
CA LYS A 11 18.79 -16.90 41.80
C LYS A 11 19.18 -15.62 41.05
N GLY A 12 18.25 -14.68 40.94
CA GLY A 12 18.48 -13.31 40.47
C GLY A 12 17.18 -12.55 40.64
N GLU A 13 17.16 -11.51 41.43
CA GLU A 13 16.12 -10.57 41.81
C GLU A 13 14.71 -10.85 41.26
N GLY A 14 13.89 -11.53 42.06
CA GLY A 14 12.54 -11.91 41.68
C GLY A 14 11.65 -10.69 41.58
N LEU A 15 11.48 -10.17 40.34
CA LEU A 15 10.31 -9.40 39.96
C LEU A 15 9.09 -10.28 40.27
N GLN A 16 8.31 -9.95 41.33
CA GLN A 16 7.01 -10.58 41.54
C GLN A 16 6.17 -10.33 40.31
N ILE A 17 6.01 -11.37 39.46
CA ILE A 17 5.13 -11.33 38.31
C ILE A 17 3.73 -11.14 38.84
N THR A 18 3.06 -10.04 38.46
CA THR A 18 1.69 -9.79 38.88
C THR A 18 0.77 -10.81 38.19
N HIS A 19 -0.38 -11.12 38.81
CA HIS A 19 -1.38 -12.05 38.26
C HIS A 19 -1.76 -11.69 36.80
N ASP A 20 -1.81 -10.41 36.48
CA ASP A 20 -2.12 -9.91 35.15
C ASP A 20 -0.99 -10.22 34.13
N GLN A 21 0.28 -10.21 34.59
CA GLN A 21 1.42 -10.59 33.75
C GLN A 21 1.45 -12.10 33.46
N GLU A 22 1.03 -12.92 34.41
CA GLU A 22 0.88 -14.37 34.21
C GLU A 22 -0.24 -14.68 33.23
N GLN A 23 -1.38 -14.01 33.36
CA GLN A 23 -2.49 -14.15 32.41
C GLN A 23 -2.10 -13.71 31.00
N ALA A 24 -1.42 -12.58 30.85
CA ALA A 24 -0.94 -12.10 29.56
C ALA A 24 0.01 -13.10 28.87
N ARG A 25 0.99 -13.64 29.64
CA ARG A 25 1.92 -14.67 29.12
C ARG A 25 1.22 -15.98 28.74
N ALA A 26 0.28 -16.44 29.58
CA ALA A 26 -0.49 -17.64 29.28
C ALA A 26 -1.33 -17.45 28.01
N PHE A 27 -1.95 -16.29 27.82
CA PHE A 27 -2.68 -15.93 26.60
C PHE A 27 -1.77 -15.90 25.37
N GLU A 28 -0.60 -15.29 25.45
CA GLU A 28 0.37 -15.27 24.36
C GLU A 28 0.84 -16.68 23.97
N LEU A 29 1.20 -17.51 24.95
CA LEU A 29 1.63 -18.90 24.69
C LEU A 29 0.52 -19.73 24.01
N LEU A 30 -0.72 -19.60 24.46
CA LEU A 30 -1.87 -20.29 23.84
C LEU A 30 -2.11 -19.80 22.42
N SER A 31 -2.06 -18.48 22.20
CA SER A 31 -2.27 -17.90 20.87
C SER A 31 -1.15 -18.23 19.87
N HIS A 32 0.08 -18.45 20.32
CA HIS A 32 1.19 -18.94 19.47
C HIS A 32 1.03 -20.43 19.07
N GLY A 33 0.39 -21.23 19.91
CA GLY A 33 0.14 -22.65 19.64
C GLY A 33 -1.05 -22.92 18.71
N GLU A 34 -1.88 -21.93 18.42
CA GLU A 34 -3.06 -22.10 17.57
C GLU A 34 -2.70 -22.27 16.09
N GLY A 35 -3.22 -23.33 15.47
CA GLY A 35 -3.11 -23.54 14.03
C GLY A 35 -3.90 -22.51 13.21
N TRP A 36 -3.40 -22.11 12.06
CA TRP A 36 -4.02 -21.09 11.18
C TRP A 36 -5.50 -21.38 10.85
N TRP A 37 -5.82 -22.62 10.46
CA TRP A 37 -7.21 -23.02 10.17
C TRP A 37 -8.12 -23.02 11.39
N HIS A 38 -7.59 -23.33 12.56
CA HIS A 38 -8.33 -23.26 13.82
C HIS A 38 -8.67 -21.81 14.14
N ALA A 39 -7.71 -20.90 14.07
CA ALA A 39 -7.90 -19.46 14.30
C ALA A 39 -8.95 -18.84 13.34
N VAL A 40 -9.00 -19.27 12.06
CA VAL A 40 -10.04 -18.85 11.10
C VAL A 40 -11.43 -19.30 11.54
N LYS A 41 -11.58 -20.57 11.96
CA LYS A 41 -12.87 -21.13 12.38
C LYS A 41 -13.39 -20.55 13.69
N GLU A 42 -12.49 -20.27 14.62
CA GLU A 42 -12.84 -19.74 15.94
C GLU A 42 -13.19 -18.23 15.90
N ASN A 43 -12.63 -17.46 14.98
CA ASN A 43 -12.76 -16.00 14.97
C ASN A 43 -13.37 -15.41 13.67
N PRO A 44 -14.54 -15.94 13.18
CA PRO A 44 -15.13 -15.47 11.92
C PRO A 44 -15.58 -14.00 12.00
N LYS A 45 -15.99 -13.53 13.17
CA LYS A 45 -16.44 -12.14 13.37
C LYS A 45 -15.27 -11.15 13.27
N ALA A 46 -14.12 -11.47 13.89
CA ALA A 46 -12.93 -10.65 13.77
C ALA A 46 -12.47 -10.53 12.32
N LEU A 47 -12.47 -11.65 11.58
CA LEU A 47 -12.15 -11.66 10.15
C LEU A 47 -13.15 -10.88 9.29
N MET A 48 -14.44 -10.95 9.61
CA MET A 48 -15.47 -10.14 8.94
C MET A 48 -15.19 -8.64 9.11
N TRP A 49 -14.81 -8.20 10.31
CA TRP A 49 -14.49 -6.79 10.54
C TRP A 49 -13.14 -6.38 9.97
N CYS A 50 -12.16 -7.29 9.91
CA CYS A 50 -10.94 -7.07 9.11
C CYS A 50 -11.31 -6.88 7.63
N SER A 51 -12.18 -7.74 7.07
CA SER A 51 -12.61 -7.62 5.66
C SER A 51 -13.35 -6.30 5.40
N TYR A 52 -14.16 -5.83 6.34
CA TYR A 52 -14.77 -4.50 6.25
C TYR A 52 -13.71 -3.39 6.25
N SER A 53 -12.71 -3.47 7.12
CA SER A 53 -11.62 -2.49 7.12
C SER A 53 -10.84 -2.52 5.80
N LEU A 54 -10.57 -3.71 5.26
CA LEU A 54 -9.92 -3.92 3.97
C LEU A 54 -10.75 -3.41 2.78
N PHE A 55 -12.08 -3.35 2.92
CA PHE A 55 -12.95 -2.74 1.91
C PHE A 55 -12.60 -1.27 1.65
N SER A 56 -12.16 -0.52 2.66
CA SER A 56 -11.65 0.84 2.47
C SER A 56 -10.37 0.90 1.63
N CYS A 57 -9.54 -0.15 1.67
CA CYS A 57 -8.37 -0.27 0.81
C CYS A 57 -8.73 -0.57 -0.64
N ILE A 58 -9.85 -1.28 -0.90
CA ILE A 58 -10.40 -1.44 -2.26
C ILE A 58 -10.76 -0.07 -2.82
N MET A 59 -11.42 0.76 -2.04
CA MET A 59 -11.78 2.11 -2.44
C MET A 59 -10.52 2.98 -2.68
N TRP A 60 -9.48 2.83 -1.86
CA TRP A 60 -8.18 3.46 -2.09
C TRP A 60 -7.59 3.08 -3.45
N GLY A 61 -7.54 1.79 -3.76
CA GLY A 61 -7.04 1.29 -5.04
C GLY A 61 -7.85 1.79 -6.24
N TYR A 62 -9.16 1.84 -6.08
CA TYR A 62 -10.08 2.32 -7.12
C TYR A 62 -9.85 3.80 -7.44
N ASP A 63 -9.89 4.71 -6.45
CA ASP A 63 -9.73 6.15 -6.70
C ASP A 63 -8.32 6.51 -7.16
N GLY A 64 -7.29 5.87 -6.59
CA GLY A 64 -5.91 6.07 -6.99
C GLY A 64 -5.70 5.79 -8.49
N LEU A 65 -6.30 4.72 -9.00
CA LEU A 65 -6.24 4.40 -10.43
C LEU A 65 -7.18 5.26 -11.28
N ALA A 66 -8.41 5.50 -10.82
CA ALA A 66 -9.39 6.30 -11.55
C ALA A 66 -8.87 7.70 -11.91
N SER A 67 -8.02 8.27 -11.05
CA SER A 67 -7.40 9.58 -11.26
C SER A 67 -6.43 9.62 -12.45
N SER A 68 -5.78 8.51 -12.75
CA SER A 68 -4.81 8.41 -13.85
C SER A 68 -5.44 7.87 -15.13
N ILE A 69 -6.25 6.81 -15.01
CA ILE A 69 -6.82 6.14 -16.19
C ILE A 69 -7.88 6.98 -16.91
N VAL A 70 -8.50 7.94 -16.25
CA VAL A 70 -9.46 8.86 -16.86
C VAL A 70 -8.85 9.65 -18.03
N LEU A 71 -7.54 9.88 -18.03
CA LEU A 71 -6.81 10.54 -19.10
C LEU A 71 -6.86 9.76 -20.42
N ALA A 72 -7.10 8.44 -20.38
CA ALA A 72 -7.25 7.60 -21.56
C ALA A 72 -8.64 7.69 -22.21
N ILE A 73 -9.64 8.30 -21.56
CA ILE A 73 -10.99 8.46 -22.10
C ILE A 73 -11.01 9.64 -23.09
N LEU A 74 -11.37 9.35 -24.35
CA LEU A 74 -11.43 10.38 -25.40
C LEU A 74 -12.35 11.53 -25.01
N LYS A 75 -13.57 11.24 -24.52
CA LYS A 75 -14.54 12.27 -24.09
C LYS A 75 -14.03 13.16 -22.98
N PHE A 76 -13.25 12.62 -22.04
CA PHE A 76 -12.59 13.43 -21.00
C PHE A 76 -11.54 14.37 -21.59
N ARG A 77 -10.76 13.89 -22.56
CA ARG A 77 -9.78 14.70 -23.28
C ARG A 77 -10.42 15.80 -24.10
N GLU A 78 -11.57 15.54 -24.76
CA GLU A 78 -12.36 16.55 -25.47
C GLU A 78 -12.92 17.63 -24.55
N ASP A 79 -13.43 17.25 -23.37
CA ASP A 79 -14.09 18.17 -22.46
C ASP A 79 -13.09 19.05 -21.67
N TYR A 80 -11.88 18.56 -21.39
CA TYR A 80 -10.90 19.22 -20.54
C TYR A 80 -9.55 19.52 -21.22
N GLY A 81 -9.29 18.95 -22.39
CA GLY A 81 -8.02 19.05 -23.10
C GLY A 81 -7.96 20.14 -24.16
N THR A 82 -6.82 20.20 -24.82
CA THR A 82 -6.53 21.04 -25.98
C THR A 82 -6.23 20.20 -27.19
N PHE A 83 -6.58 20.68 -28.39
CA PHE A 83 -6.31 19.99 -29.65
C PHE A 83 -4.85 20.23 -30.05
N ALA A 84 -4.05 19.19 -30.08
CA ALA A 84 -2.60 19.24 -30.32
C ALA A 84 -2.14 18.20 -31.32
N TYR A 85 -1.04 18.46 -32.02
CA TYR A 85 -0.41 17.51 -32.93
C TYR A 85 0.38 16.46 -32.18
N VAL A 86 0.06 15.19 -32.40
CA VAL A 86 0.73 14.03 -31.81
C VAL A 86 1.73 13.45 -32.84
N LYS A 87 3.03 13.58 -32.54
CA LYS A 87 4.12 13.18 -33.48
C LYS A 87 4.14 11.69 -33.78
N ASP A 88 3.73 10.84 -32.85
CA ASP A 88 3.83 9.38 -32.99
C ASP A 88 2.78 8.81 -33.93
N THR A 89 1.59 9.42 -33.98
CA THR A 89 0.51 9.04 -34.89
C THR A 89 0.46 9.90 -36.14
N ASN A 90 1.23 10.99 -36.22
CA ASN A 90 1.15 12.02 -37.25
C ASN A 90 -0.25 12.62 -37.45
N GLU A 91 -1.05 12.66 -36.39
CA GLU A 91 -2.43 13.16 -36.39
C GLU A 91 -2.63 14.18 -35.29
N PHE A 92 -3.68 15.00 -35.42
CA PHE A 92 -4.12 15.88 -34.35
C PHE A 92 -5.09 15.12 -33.42
N ASP A 93 -4.84 15.18 -32.11
CA ASP A 93 -5.70 14.57 -31.09
C ASP A 93 -5.90 15.53 -29.91
N TRP A 94 -6.92 15.24 -29.10
CA TRP A 94 -7.19 15.93 -27.85
C TRP A 94 -6.23 15.45 -26.75
N VAL A 95 -5.47 16.36 -26.17
CA VAL A 95 -4.47 16.06 -25.15
C VAL A 95 -4.70 16.95 -23.93
N ILE A 96 -4.67 16.38 -22.74
CA ILE A 96 -4.67 17.18 -21.49
C ILE A 96 -3.26 17.76 -21.31
N PRO A 97 -3.09 19.10 -21.21
CA PRO A 97 -1.78 19.69 -20.99
C PRO A 97 -1.06 19.10 -19.78
N ALA A 98 0.25 18.88 -19.88
CA ALA A 98 1.05 18.26 -18.81
C ALA A 98 0.91 18.96 -17.46
N ILE A 99 0.77 20.30 -17.46
CA ILE A 99 0.56 21.08 -16.23
C ILE A 99 -0.73 20.71 -15.50
N TRP A 100 -1.81 20.38 -16.22
CA TRP A 100 -3.06 19.96 -15.62
C TRP A 100 -3.04 18.49 -15.17
N GLN A 101 -2.34 17.61 -15.90
CA GLN A 101 -2.10 16.24 -15.45
C GLN A 101 -1.31 16.26 -14.13
N LEU A 102 -0.27 17.07 -14.06
CA LEU A 102 0.47 17.34 -12.83
C LEU A 102 -0.44 17.86 -11.71
N GLY A 103 -1.28 18.88 -12.02
CA GLY A 103 -2.20 19.46 -11.06
C GLY A 103 -3.14 18.43 -10.45
N LEU A 104 -3.78 17.61 -11.27
CA LEU A 104 -4.72 16.57 -10.81
C LEU A 104 -4.02 15.49 -9.97
N GLY A 105 -2.81 15.07 -10.35
CA GLY A 105 -1.99 14.16 -9.56
C GLY A 105 -1.57 14.76 -8.21
N ALA A 106 -1.11 16.02 -8.22
CA ALA A 106 -0.74 16.75 -7.01
C ALA A 106 -1.93 16.98 -6.08
N ALA A 107 -3.13 17.23 -6.61
CA ALA A 107 -4.35 17.38 -5.82
C ALA A 107 -4.63 16.16 -4.93
N SER A 108 -4.61 14.96 -5.52
CA SER A 108 -4.80 13.72 -4.79
C SER A 108 -3.69 13.49 -3.75
N LEU A 109 -2.44 13.82 -4.08
CA LEU A 109 -1.30 13.68 -3.17
C LEU A 109 -1.41 14.64 -1.97
N VAL A 110 -1.77 15.89 -2.18
CA VAL A 110 -1.99 16.86 -1.10
C VAL A 110 -3.09 16.36 -0.18
N GLY A 111 -4.21 15.90 -0.74
CA GLY A 111 -5.30 15.30 0.04
C GLY A 111 -4.81 14.10 0.87
N LEU A 112 -4.06 13.18 0.27
CA LEU A 112 -3.51 12.00 0.93
C LEU A 112 -2.60 12.37 2.11
N LEU A 113 -1.72 13.37 1.97
CA LEU A 113 -0.85 13.84 3.06
C LEU A 113 -1.66 14.43 4.21
N VAL A 114 -2.64 15.30 3.90
CA VAL A 114 -3.53 15.88 4.91
C VAL A 114 -4.32 14.79 5.63
N GLY A 115 -4.87 13.83 4.88
CA GLY A 115 -5.62 12.70 5.42
C GLY A 115 -4.77 11.78 6.29
N GLY A 116 -3.56 11.44 5.87
CA GLY A 116 -2.64 10.59 6.63
C GLY A 116 -2.21 11.21 7.96
N ILE A 117 -1.83 12.50 7.96
CA ILE A 117 -1.50 13.24 9.18
C ILE A 117 -2.74 13.35 10.09
N GLY A 118 -3.88 13.74 9.51
CA GLY A 118 -5.14 13.85 10.22
C GLY A 118 -5.60 12.53 10.84
N ALA A 119 -5.42 11.42 10.13
CA ALA A 119 -5.75 10.08 10.63
C ALA A 119 -4.98 9.75 11.92
N GLY A 120 -3.67 10.00 11.96
CA GLY A 120 -2.86 9.74 13.14
C GLY A 120 -3.32 10.53 14.37
N LEU A 121 -3.65 11.81 14.17
CA LEU A 121 -4.12 12.71 15.24
C LEU A 121 -5.53 12.35 15.72
N ILE A 122 -6.46 12.15 14.79
CA ILE A 122 -7.87 11.88 15.10
C ILE A 122 -8.01 10.47 15.70
N ALA A 123 -7.35 9.46 15.12
CA ALA A 123 -7.43 8.08 15.59
C ALA A 123 -6.91 7.93 17.04
N LYS A 124 -5.87 8.67 17.42
CA LYS A 124 -5.33 8.66 18.78
C LYS A 124 -6.33 9.22 19.80
N LYS A 125 -7.13 10.22 19.43
CA LYS A 125 -8.05 10.91 20.35
C LYS A 125 -9.48 10.37 20.30
N HIS A 126 -9.99 10.08 19.11
CA HIS A 126 -11.41 9.78 18.90
C HIS A 126 -11.69 8.36 18.38
N GLY A 127 -10.64 7.60 18.04
CA GLY A 127 -10.77 6.22 17.58
C GLY A 127 -10.83 6.06 16.06
N ARG A 128 -10.88 4.79 15.65
CA ARG A 128 -10.82 4.39 14.23
C ARG A 128 -12.16 4.60 13.53
N GLN A 129 -13.27 4.44 14.27
CA GLN A 129 -14.62 4.57 13.74
C GLN A 129 -14.89 5.99 13.20
N LEU A 130 -14.53 7.04 13.96
CA LEU A 130 -14.72 8.43 13.53
C LEU A 130 -13.84 8.77 12.31
N CYS A 131 -12.61 8.28 12.27
CA CYS A 131 -11.74 8.47 11.11
C CYS A 131 -12.37 7.92 9.83
N MET A 132 -12.92 6.71 9.89
CA MET A 132 -13.60 6.06 8.76
C MET A 132 -14.88 6.84 8.36
N ALA A 133 -15.68 7.29 9.34
CA ALA A 133 -16.88 8.09 9.08
C ALA A 133 -16.55 9.37 8.30
N LEU A 134 -15.60 10.15 8.80
CA LEU A 134 -15.17 11.39 8.15
C LEU A 134 -14.65 11.12 6.74
N SER A 135 -13.91 10.02 6.55
CA SER A 135 -13.38 9.66 5.24
C SER A 135 -14.47 9.36 4.22
N TYR A 136 -15.48 8.58 4.58
CA TYR A 136 -16.61 8.35 3.68
C TYR A 136 -17.39 9.65 3.37
N MET A 137 -17.53 10.54 4.34
CA MET A 137 -18.17 11.84 4.11
C MET A 137 -17.35 12.72 3.14
N PHE A 138 -16.03 12.81 3.33
CA PHE A 138 -15.14 13.53 2.39
C PHE A 138 -15.20 12.94 0.99
N THR A 139 -15.26 11.61 0.86
CA THR A 139 -15.45 10.97 -0.44
C THR A 139 -16.75 11.40 -1.10
N ILE A 140 -17.88 11.36 -0.38
CA ILE A 140 -19.18 11.75 -0.93
C ILE A 140 -19.12 13.18 -1.48
N VAL A 141 -18.59 14.10 -0.69
CA VAL A 141 -18.47 15.52 -1.09
C VAL A 141 -17.49 15.68 -2.25
N GLY A 142 -16.32 15.04 -2.20
CA GLY A 142 -15.32 15.15 -3.26
C GLY A 142 -15.79 14.60 -4.60
N VAL A 143 -16.49 13.46 -4.60
CA VAL A 143 -17.09 12.89 -5.81
C VAL A 143 -18.21 13.80 -6.35
N PHE A 144 -18.96 14.49 -5.49
CA PHE A 144 -19.94 15.48 -5.92
C PHE A 144 -19.29 16.60 -6.74
N PHE A 145 -18.16 17.16 -6.27
CA PHE A 145 -17.41 18.14 -7.04
C PHE A 145 -16.88 17.57 -8.38
N GLN A 146 -16.40 16.34 -8.39
CA GLN A 146 -15.94 15.69 -9.64
C GLN A 146 -17.07 15.46 -10.63
N TRP A 147 -18.25 15.03 -10.17
CA TRP A 147 -19.42 14.83 -11.02
C TRP A 147 -19.91 16.11 -11.68
N PHE A 148 -20.03 17.18 -10.89
CA PHE A 148 -20.55 18.46 -11.37
C PHE A 148 -19.51 19.32 -12.10
N SER A 149 -18.22 18.99 -12.04
CA SER A 149 -17.20 19.68 -12.82
C SER A 149 -17.45 19.63 -14.34
N ALA A 150 -18.14 18.60 -14.81
CA ALA A 150 -18.53 18.43 -16.22
C ALA A 150 -19.89 19.04 -16.58
N ALA A 151 -20.62 19.60 -15.62
CA ALA A 151 -21.97 20.13 -15.84
C ALA A 151 -22.02 21.58 -16.36
N SER A 152 -20.86 22.23 -16.56
CA SER A 152 -20.81 23.59 -17.07
C SER A 152 -21.29 23.65 -18.51
N SER A 153 -22.16 24.62 -18.83
CA SER A 153 -22.64 24.93 -20.18
C SER A 153 -21.55 25.53 -21.09
N SER A 154 -20.34 25.76 -20.56
CA SER A 154 -19.16 26.11 -21.35
C SER A 154 -18.61 24.89 -22.05
N LYS A 155 -18.04 25.07 -23.27
CA LYS A 155 -17.45 24.02 -24.11
C LYS A 155 -16.28 23.28 -23.45
N HIS A 156 -15.83 23.70 -22.26
CA HIS A 156 -14.75 23.09 -21.50
C HIS A 156 -15.22 22.77 -20.08
N GLY A 157 -14.83 21.59 -19.59
CA GLY A 157 -15.07 21.18 -18.20
C GLY A 157 -14.37 22.11 -17.20
N ASN A 158 -14.91 22.20 -16.00
CA ASN A 158 -14.36 23.04 -14.94
C ASN A 158 -13.18 22.35 -14.23
N LEU A 159 -11.96 22.51 -14.75
CA LEU A 159 -10.73 21.93 -14.20
C LEU A 159 -10.46 22.36 -12.73
N PRO A 160 -10.62 23.62 -12.31
CA PRO A 160 -10.47 24.00 -10.91
C PRO A 160 -11.45 23.26 -9.98
N MET A 161 -12.69 23.04 -10.41
CA MET A 161 -13.67 22.27 -9.64
C MET A 161 -13.29 20.79 -9.55
N LEU A 162 -12.81 20.22 -10.64
CA LEU A 162 -12.28 18.85 -10.66
C LEU A 162 -11.06 18.70 -9.74
N PHE A 163 -10.13 19.67 -9.76
CA PHE A 163 -8.98 19.73 -8.87
C PHE A 163 -9.41 19.75 -7.39
N GLY A 164 -10.34 20.63 -7.01
CA GLY A 164 -10.90 20.68 -5.65
C GLY A 164 -11.53 19.36 -5.23
N GLY A 165 -12.29 18.72 -6.13
CA GLY A 165 -12.87 17.40 -5.92
C GLY A 165 -11.80 16.33 -5.67
N LYS A 166 -10.68 16.38 -6.40
CA LYS A 166 -9.54 15.45 -6.23
C LYS A 166 -8.79 15.66 -4.91
N VAL A 167 -8.63 16.89 -4.43
CA VAL A 167 -8.08 17.15 -3.09
C VAL A 167 -8.98 16.52 -2.02
N LEU A 168 -10.30 16.71 -2.14
CA LEU A 168 -11.26 16.17 -1.17
C LEU A 168 -11.31 14.63 -1.17
N THR A 169 -11.25 13.96 -2.32
CA THR A 169 -11.16 12.49 -2.37
C THR A 169 -9.78 11.96 -1.99
N GLY A 170 -8.74 12.75 -2.11
CA GLY A 170 -7.40 12.42 -1.63
C GLY A 170 -7.32 12.24 -0.10
N ILE A 171 -8.07 13.03 0.67
CA ILE A 171 -8.09 12.94 2.15
C ILE A 171 -8.47 11.55 2.64
N PRO A 172 -9.58 10.93 2.20
CA PRO A 172 -9.91 9.54 2.51
C PRO A 172 -8.80 8.56 2.19
N LEU A 173 -8.08 8.74 1.08
CA LEU A 173 -6.99 7.83 0.70
C LEU A 173 -5.90 7.77 1.78
N GLY A 174 -5.51 8.94 2.33
CA GLY A 174 -4.53 9.01 3.42
C GLY A 174 -5.03 8.35 4.71
N VAL A 175 -6.31 8.49 5.02
CA VAL A 175 -6.93 7.87 6.20
C VAL A 175 -7.02 6.35 6.03
N PHE A 176 -7.51 5.85 4.90
CA PHE A 176 -7.75 4.42 4.67
C PHE A 176 -6.45 3.61 4.73
N ILE A 177 -5.38 4.10 4.08
CA ILE A 177 -4.08 3.40 4.09
C ILE A 177 -3.43 3.40 5.49
N THR A 178 -3.82 4.31 6.36
CA THR A 178 -3.33 4.38 7.75
C THR A 178 -4.19 3.54 8.68
N ILE A 179 -5.51 3.69 8.62
CA ILE A 179 -6.43 3.10 9.60
C ILE A 179 -6.71 1.61 9.32
N ALA A 180 -6.86 1.20 8.04
CA ALA A 180 -7.23 -0.16 7.73
C ALA A 180 -6.18 -1.21 8.16
N PRO A 181 -4.89 -1.09 7.82
CA PRO A 181 -3.90 -2.04 8.31
C PRO A 181 -3.72 -1.99 9.82
N THR A 182 -3.80 -0.80 10.44
CA THR A 182 -3.72 -0.65 11.90
C THR A 182 -4.86 -1.40 12.58
N TYR A 183 -6.10 -1.18 12.16
CA TYR A 183 -7.26 -1.89 12.71
C TYR A 183 -7.15 -3.41 12.53
N CYS A 184 -6.76 -3.88 11.33
CA CYS A 184 -6.53 -5.30 11.08
C CYS A 184 -5.47 -5.89 12.01
N SER A 185 -4.36 -5.19 12.26
CA SER A 185 -3.30 -5.67 13.17
C SER A 185 -3.72 -5.69 14.64
N GLU A 186 -4.67 -4.83 15.04
CA GLU A 186 -5.18 -4.73 16.42
C GLU A 186 -6.22 -5.80 16.74
N ILE A 187 -7.02 -6.25 15.77
CA ILE A 187 -8.13 -7.19 16.01
C ILE A 187 -7.90 -8.60 15.44
N ALA A 188 -6.96 -8.77 14.51
CA ALA A 188 -6.69 -10.09 13.97
C ALA A 188 -6.01 -10.98 15.02
N PRO A 189 -6.48 -12.24 15.19
CA PRO A 189 -5.77 -13.24 15.99
C PRO A 189 -4.33 -13.38 15.53
N LEU A 190 -3.42 -13.67 16.46
CA LEU A 190 -1.98 -13.70 16.22
C LEU A 190 -1.56 -14.52 14.98
N PRO A 191 -2.07 -15.77 14.77
CA PRO A 191 -1.74 -16.57 13.59
C PRO A 191 -2.23 -15.97 12.26
N LEU A 192 -3.24 -15.10 12.28
CA LEU A 192 -3.87 -14.51 11.09
C LEU A 192 -3.40 -13.09 10.80
N ARG A 193 -2.66 -12.47 11.72
CA ARG A 193 -2.23 -11.07 11.61
C ARG A 193 -1.38 -10.81 10.37
N GLY A 194 -0.47 -11.74 10.03
CA GLY A 194 0.34 -11.65 8.82
C GLY A 194 -0.51 -11.70 7.53
N ALA A 195 -1.48 -12.62 7.47
CA ALA A 195 -2.35 -12.77 6.32
C ALA A 195 -3.28 -11.55 6.15
N THR A 196 -3.87 -11.02 7.24
CA THR A 196 -4.76 -9.85 7.16
C THR A 196 -4.02 -8.57 6.77
N THR A 197 -2.77 -8.39 7.21
CA THR A 197 -1.96 -7.26 6.77
C THR A 197 -1.49 -7.40 5.32
N ALA A 198 -1.17 -8.61 4.87
CA ALA A 198 -0.85 -8.86 3.46
C ALA A 198 -2.07 -8.66 2.54
N ALA A 199 -3.29 -8.94 3.03
CA ALA A 199 -4.54 -8.70 2.31
C ALA A 199 -4.82 -7.21 2.03
N VAL A 200 -4.14 -6.27 2.70
CA VAL A 200 -4.20 -4.82 2.40
C VAL A 200 -3.77 -4.56 0.96
N ASN A 201 -2.60 -5.06 0.55
CA ASN A 201 -2.12 -4.87 -0.81
C ASN A 201 -3.02 -5.56 -1.85
N TRP A 202 -3.48 -6.77 -1.54
CA TRP A 202 -4.44 -7.48 -2.40
C TRP A 202 -5.74 -6.70 -2.60
N SER A 203 -6.27 -6.08 -1.54
CA SER A 203 -7.47 -5.24 -1.60
C SER A 203 -7.27 -4.00 -2.46
N ILE A 204 -6.08 -3.37 -2.38
CA ILE A 204 -5.70 -2.25 -3.24
C ILE A 204 -5.72 -2.67 -4.72
N VAL A 205 -5.09 -3.79 -5.05
CA VAL A 205 -5.04 -4.30 -6.43
C VAL A 205 -6.43 -4.69 -6.93
N LEU A 206 -7.27 -5.27 -6.07
CA LEU A 206 -8.67 -5.56 -6.40
C LEU A 206 -9.44 -4.27 -6.75
N GLY A 207 -9.24 -3.19 -5.99
CA GLY A 207 -9.82 -1.88 -6.29
C GLY A 207 -9.38 -1.33 -7.65
N GLN A 208 -8.12 -1.48 -8.00
CA GLN A 208 -7.58 -1.13 -9.32
C GLN A 208 -8.24 -1.97 -10.43
N CYS A 209 -8.38 -3.28 -10.24
CA CYS A 209 -9.09 -4.15 -11.20
C CYS A 209 -10.53 -3.67 -11.42
N LEU A 210 -11.26 -3.32 -10.35
CA LEU A 210 -12.62 -2.82 -10.45
C LEU A 210 -12.69 -1.51 -11.26
N ALA A 211 -11.72 -0.60 -11.09
CA ALA A 211 -11.66 0.63 -11.88
C ALA A 211 -11.46 0.34 -13.38
N TYR A 212 -10.58 -0.63 -13.73
CA TYR A 212 -10.41 -1.05 -15.12
C TYR A 212 -11.67 -1.69 -15.71
N VAL A 213 -12.40 -2.49 -14.93
CA VAL A 213 -13.67 -3.09 -15.37
C VAL A 213 -14.71 -2.01 -15.63
N VAL A 214 -14.85 -1.04 -14.72
CA VAL A 214 -15.82 0.06 -14.87
C VAL A 214 -15.52 0.90 -16.10
N ILE A 215 -14.26 1.34 -16.28
CA ILE A 215 -13.89 2.18 -17.42
C ILE A 215 -14.08 1.45 -18.75
N ARG A 216 -13.77 0.13 -18.79
CA ARG A 216 -13.98 -0.67 -20.00
C ARG A 216 -15.44 -0.67 -20.46
N GLN A 217 -16.40 -0.65 -19.52
CA GLN A 217 -17.83 -0.61 -19.84
C GLN A 217 -18.33 0.79 -20.22
N THR A 218 -17.67 1.84 -19.71
CA THR A 218 -18.18 3.22 -19.84
C THR A 218 -17.46 4.06 -20.89
N GLN A 219 -16.25 3.67 -21.31
CA GLN A 219 -15.39 4.46 -22.22
C GLN A 219 -16.04 4.82 -23.56
N ASN A 220 -16.91 3.96 -24.08
CA ASN A 220 -17.55 4.14 -25.40
C ASN A 220 -18.83 5.00 -25.34
N LEU A 221 -19.22 5.50 -24.16
CA LEU A 221 -20.34 6.40 -24.05
C LEU A 221 -19.99 7.76 -24.68
N ALA A 222 -20.86 8.23 -25.61
CA ALA A 222 -20.62 9.47 -26.34
C ALA A 222 -20.74 10.75 -25.50
N ASN A 223 -21.25 10.65 -24.28
CA ASN A 223 -21.49 11.78 -23.40
C ASN A 223 -20.54 11.77 -22.18
N ALA A 224 -20.59 12.82 -21.36
CA ALA A 224 -19.78 12.95 -20.14
C ALA A 224 -19.95 11.79 -19.14
N ASN A 225 -20.95 10.93 -19.29
CA ASN A 225 -21.13 9.77 -18.41
C ASN A 225 -20.00 8.73 -18.60
N SER A 226 -19.25 8.78 -19.70
CA SER A 226 -18.07 7.94 -19.92
C SER A 226 -17.04 8.02 -18.77
N TYR A 227 -16.82 9.20 -18.21
CA TYR A 227 -15.90 9.42 -17.09
C TYR A 227 -16.63 9.76 -15.76
N ARG A 228 -17.85 10.31 -15.80
CA ARG A 228 -18.64 10.57 -14.60
C ARG A 228 -18.98 9.29 -13.83
N ILE A 229 -19.36 8.23 -14.51
CA ILE A 229 -19.68 6.95 -13.89
C ILE A 229 -18.44 6.39 -13.16
N LEU A 230 -17.25 6.55 -13.73
CA LEU A 230 -16.00 6.14 -13.08
C LEU A 230 -15.84 6.81 -11.70
N PHE A 231 -16.17 8.09 -11.59
CA PHE A 231 -16.15 8.80 -10.30
C PHE A 231 -17.35 8.41 -9.41
N ALA A 232 -18.55 8.28 -9.97
CA ALA A 232 -19.78 8.02 -9.22
C ALA A 232 -19.80 6.67 -8.51
N VAL A 233 -19.11 5.65 -9.02
CA VAL A 233 -18.99 4.34 -8.35
C VAL A 233 -18.42 4.48 -6.94
N GLN A 234 -17.62 5.50 -6.68
CA GLN A 234 -17.11 5.77 -5.33
C GLN A 234 -18.23 6.15 -4.33
N TRP A 235 -19.35 6.73 -4.80
CA TRP A 235 -20.53 6.93 -3.95
C TRP A 235 -21.12 5.60 -3.47
N LEU A 236 -21.13 4.58 -4.33
CA LEU A 236 -21.59 3.24 -3.93
C LEU A 236 -20.68 2.66 -2.83
N PHE A 237 -19.37 2.75 -3.00
CA PHE A 237 -18.42 2.32 -1.97
C PHE A 237 -18.59 3.10 -0.67
N ALA A 238 -18.71 4.42 -0.75
CA ALA A 238 -18.89 5.26 0.42
C ALA A 238 -20.23 5.00 1.12
N ALA A 239 -21.31 4.76 0.39
CA ALA A 239 -22.62 4.44 0.94
C ALA A 239 -22.60 3.07 1.67
N ILE A 240 -22.01 2.03 1.06
CA ILE A 240 -21.85 0.71 1.69
C ILE A 240 -20.97 0.84 2.94
N GLY A 241 -19.82 1.52 2.81
CA GLY A 241 -18.89 1.72 3.92
C GLY A 241 -19.55 2.45 5.09
N LEU A 242 -20.26 3.55 4.83
CA LEU A 242 -20.94 4.32 5.86
C LEU A 242 -22.10 3.53 6.50
N GLY A 243 -22.86 2.77 5.70
CA GLY A 243 -23.96 1.94 6.19
C GLY A 243 -23.50 0.85 7.15
N VAL A 244 -22.41 0.15 6.83
CA VAL A 244 -21.85 -0.89 7.70
C VAL A 244 -21.16 -0.30 8.93
N LEU A 245 -20.65 0.93 8.83
CA LEU A 245 -19.90 1.61 9.91
C LEU A 245 -20.73 1.76 11.19
N PHE A 246 -22.06 1.88 11.11
CA PHE A 246 -22.93 1.94 12.31
C PHE A 246 -22.77 0.71 13.22
N PHE A 247 -22.41 -0.43 12.66
CA PHE A 247 -22.20 -1.68 13.40
C PHE A 247 -20.72 -1.95 13.74
N PHE A 248 -19.82 -1.14 13.20
CA PHE A 248 -18.37 -1.33 13.30
C PHE A 248 -17.90 -1.18 14.75
N PRO A 249 -17.30 -2.21 15.38
CA PRO A 249 -16.80 -2.13 16.74
C PRO A 249 -15.48 -1.34 16.77
N GLU A 250 -15.34 -0.48 17.75
CA GLU A 250 -14.05 0.21 17.98
C GLU A 250 -13.01 -0.79 18.49
N SER A 251 -11.75 -0.55 18.15
CA SER A 251 -10.63 -1.41 18.55
C SER A 251 -10.49 -1.55 20.07
N PRO A 252 -10.39 -2.77 20.62
CA PRO A 252 -10.07 -2.99 22.03
C PRO A 252 -8.75 -2.32 22.45
N TYR A 253 -7.73 -2.38 21.59
CA TYR A 253 -6.43 -1.74 21.83
C TYR A 253 -6.56 -0.22 22.06
N PHE A 254 -7.35 0.47 21.24
CA PHE A 254 -7.61 1.89 21.41
C PHE A 254 -8.35 2.19 22.72
N LEU A 255 -9.35 1.38 23.07
CA LEU A 255 -10.16 1.59 24.27
C LEU A 255 -9.34 1.38 25.55
N VAL A 256 -8.46 0.37 25.55
CA VAL A 256 -7.50 0.15 26.66
C VAL A 256 -6.54 1.32 26.78
N ALA A 257 -5.96 1.78 25.67
CA ALA A 257 -5.07 2.95 25.64
C ALA A 257 -5.74 4.25 26.16
N GLN A 258 -7.09 4.32 26.13
CA GLN A 258 -7.88 5.41 26.70
C GLN A 258 -8.35 5.14 28.15
N GLY A 259 -7.94 4.02 28.77
CA GLY A 259 -8.38 3.61 30.12
C GLY A 259 -9.85 3.16 30.19
N ARG A 260 -10.50 2.88 29.05
CA ARG A 260 -11.92 2.50 28.98
C ARG A 260 -12.10 0.97 28.96
N ILE A 261 -11.61 0.29 30.01
CA ILE A 261 -11.48 -1.17 30.07
C ILE A 261 -12.82 -1.88 29.87
N GLU A 262 -13.90 -1.46 30.53
CA GLU A 262 -15.21 -2.09 30.40
C GLU A 262 -15.78 -2.04 28.97
N LYS A 263 -15.54 -0.92 28.27
CA LYS A 263 -15.91 -0.80 26.85
C LYS A 263 -15.04 -1.69 25.96
N ALA A 264 -13.75 -1.82 26.29
CA ALA A 264 -12.83 -2.72 25.59
C ALA A 264 -13.29 -4.18 25.71
N LYS A 265 -13.61 -4.64 26.92
CA LYS A 265 -14.18 -5.98 27.17
C LYS A 265 -15.48 -6.21 26.39
N LYS A 266 -16.39 -5.23 26.41
CA LYS A 266 -17.65 -5.31 25.66
C LYS A 266 -17.42 -5.44 24.15
N ASN A 267 -16.50 -4.68 23.59
CA ASN A 267 -16.18 -4.74 22.15
C ASN A 267 -15.43 -6.03 21.81
N ALA A 268 -14.52 -6.50 22.63
CA ALA A 268 -13.83 -7.77 22.45
C ALA A 268 -14.82 -8.95 22.38
N ARG A 269 -15.82 -8.98 23.26
CA ARG A 269 -16.90 -10.01 23.23
C ARG A 269 -17.76 -9.94 21.95
N ARG A 270 -17.80 -8.82 21.24
CA ARG A 270 -18.47 -8.70 19.93
C ARG A 270 -17.59 -9.17 18.77
N LEU A 271 -16.26 -9.06 18.94
CA LEU A 271 -15.25 -9.39 17.92
C LEU A 271 -14.91 -10.88 17.91
N TYR A 272 -14.81 -11.50 19.09
CA TYR A 272 -14.32 -12.86 19.24
C TYR A 272 -15.45 -13.85 19.59
N SER A 273 -15.10 -15.14 19.62
CA SER A 273 -16.03 -16.20 20.00
C SER A 273 -16.38 -16.15 21.49
N LYS A 274 -17.43 -16.88 21.89
CA LYS A 274 -17.87 -16.90 23.31
C LYS A 274 -16.83 -17.53 24.26
N ASN A 275 -16.00 -18.43 23.72
CA ASN A 275 -14.99 -19.17 24.50
C ASN A 275 -13.63 -18.47 24.51
N PHE A 276 -13.53 -17.30 23.86
CA PHE A 276 -12.28 -16.55 23.78
C PHE A 276 -11.96 -15.85 25.11
N ASP A 277 -10.71 -15.96 25.55
CA ASP A 277 -10.25 -15.32 26.79
C ASP A 277 -10.08 -13.80 26.59
N VAL A 278 -11.15 -13.08 26.90
CA VAL A 278 -11.19 -11.62 26.77
C VAL A 278 -10.34 -10.93 27.84
N ASP A 279 -10.27 -11.49 29.06
CA ASP A 279 -9.51 -10.89 30.14
C ASP A 279 -8.01 -11.04 29.89
N GLY A 280 -7.55 -12.20 29.44
CA GLY A 280 -6.18 -12.42 29.00
C GLY A 280 -5.77 -11.49 27.83
N LEU A 281 -6.67 -11.26 26.87
CA LEU A 281 -6.42 -10.30 25.79
C LEU A 281 -6.23 -8.86 26.34
N ILE A 282 -7.10 -8.41 27.25
CA ILE A 282 -6.98 -7.05 27.81
C ILE A 282 -5.68 -6.90 28.60
N SER A 283 -5.33 -7.89 29.43
CA SER A 283 -4.08 -7.88 30.20
C SER A 283 -2.85 -7.89 29.26
N SER A 284 -2.88 -8.64 28.16
CA SER A 284 -1.80 -8.62 27.16
C SER A 284 -1.67 -7.28 26.45
N ILE A 285 -2.79 -6.60 26.15
CA ILE A 285 -2.77 -5.25 25.56
C ILE A 285 -2.21 -4.23 26.57
N GLU A 286 -2.59 -4.28 27.83
CA GLU A 286 -2.06 -3.39 28.88
C GLU A 286 -0.55 -3.56 29.06
N LEU A 287 -0.07 -4.81 29.10
CA LEU A 287 1.35 -5.11 29.17
C LEU A 287 2.11 -4.58 27.95
N LEU A 288 1.57 -4.77 26.77
CA LEU A 288 2.15 -4.27 25.52
C LEU A 288 2.23 -2.74 25.50
N LEU A 289 1.16 -2.04 25.90
CA LEU A 289 1.13 -0.59 25.97
C LEU A 289 2.14 -0.02 26.97
N ASN A 290 2.29 -0.67 28.14
CA ASN A 290 3.29 -0.29 29.13
C ASN A 290 4.72 -0.47 28.60
N HIS A 291 4.99 -1.60 27.94
CA HIS A 291 6.27 -1.85 27.27
C HIS A 291 6.56 -0.84 26.15
N GLU A 292 5.56 -0.50 25.35
CA GLU A 292 5.69 0.52 24.29
C GLU A 292 5.99 1.90 24.91
N ALA A 293 5.32 2.27 25.99
CA ALA A 293 5.57 3.53 26.67
C ALA A 293 6.98 3.61 27.30
N GLU A 294 7.49 2.50 27.81
CA GLU A 294 8.87 2.41 28.33
C GLU A 294 9.90 2.49 27.21
N ASN A 295 9.70 1.73 26.13
CA ASN A 295 10.59 1.70 24.98
C ASN A 295 10.61 3.02 24.18
N GLN A 296 9.52 3.80 24.21
CA GLN A 296 9.48 5.13 23.60
C GLN A 296 10.20 6.21 24.39
N LYS A 297 10.57 5.96 25.67
CA LYS A 297 11.40 6.88 26.44
C LYS A 297 12.80 6.91 25.83
N GLY A 298 13.10 7.96 25.03
CA GLY A 298 14.38 8.13 24.33
C GLY A 298 14.36 7.81 22.83
N ALA A 299 13.29 7.22 22.30
CA ALA A 299 13.14 7.01 20.85
C ALA A 299 12.93 8.35 20.15
N SER A 300 13.77 8.65 19.16
CA SER A 300 13.66 9.86 18.34
C SER A 300 14.11 9.60 16.90
N TYR A 301 13.68 10.44 15.96
CA TYR A 301 14.16 10.39 14.56
C TYR A 301 15.68 10.52 14.46
N ARG A 302 16.33 11.22 15.39
CA ARG A 302 17.78 11.37 15.42
C ARG A 302 18.49 10.06 15.74
N GLU A 303 17.92 9.23 16.61
CA GLU A 303 18.45 7.91 16.95
C GLU A 303 18.40 6.91 15.77
N CYS A 304 17.47 7.10 14.83
CA CYS A 304 17.40 6.30 13.60
C CYS A 304 18.67 6.44 12.74
N PHE A 305 19.40 7.56 12.86
CA PHE A 305 20.61 7.83 12.06
C PHE A 305 21.91 7.65 12.87
N ARG A 306 21.86 7.05 14.07
CA ARG A 306 23.05 6.81 14.92
C ARG A 306 23.48 5.33 14.90
N GLY A 307 24.79 5.09 14.92
CA GLY A 307 25.37 3.75 15.02
C GLY A 307 24.83 2.76 14.00
N THR A 308 24.52 1.57 14.43
CA THR A 308 23.97 0.48 13.61
C THR A 308 22.55 0.78 13.10
N ASN A 309 21.77 1.62 13.81
CA ASN A 309 20.43 2.00 13.40
C ASN A 309 20.41 2.76 12.05
N LYS A 310 21.49 3.51 11.73
CA LYS A 310 21.63 4.20 10.44
C LYS A 310 21.52 3.24 9.27
N LEU A 311 22.24 2.12 9.30
CA LEU A 311 22.18 1.12 8.23
C LEU A 311 20.77 0.51 8.10
N ARG A 312 20.15 0.17 9.22
CA ARG A 312 18.79 -0.40 9.29
C ARG A 312 17.76 0.56 8.71
N THR A 313 17.84 1.83 9.09
CA THR A 313 16.95 2.89 8.57
C THR A 313 17.14 3.09 7.08
N LEU A 314 18.40 3.13 6.60
CA LEU A 314 18.70 3.26 5.17
C LEU A 314 18.19 2.05 4.36
N ILE A 315 18.27 0.83 4.87
CA ILE A 315 17.69 -0.36 4.21
C ILE A 315 16.17 -0.19 4.10
N ALA A 316 15.49 0.19 5.19
CA ALA A 316 14.05 0.41 5.17
C ALA A 316 13.62 1.50 4.18
N MET A 317 14.30 2.65 4.19
CA MET A 317 14.06 3.75 3.25
C MET A 317 14.33 3.33 1.81
N SER A 318 15.45 2.61 1.55
CA SER A 318 15.81 2.14 0.21
C SER A 318 14.81 1.14 -0.35
N THR A 319 14.15 0.36 0.48
CA THR A 319 13.13 -0.60 0.05
C THR A 319 11.93 0.11 -0.59
N PHE A 320 11.42 1.14 0.07
CA PHE A 320 10.32 1.94 -0.48
C PHE A 320 10.77 2.88 -1.61
N PHE A 321 12.02 3.31 -1.60
CA PHE A 321 12.64 4.00 -2.74
C PHE A 321 12.60 3.11 -3.98
N ILE A 322 13.09 1.86 -3.90
CA ILE A 322 13.08 0.89 -4.99
C ILE A 322 11.66 0.61 -5.48
N GLN A 323 10.72 0.43 -4.56
CA GLN A 323 9.31 0.25 -4.90
C GLN A 323 8.76 1.43 -5.72
N SER A 324 9.17 2.64 -5.42
CA SER A 324 8.69 3.85 -6.11
C SER A 324 9.36 4.07 -7.47
N ILE A 325 10.64 3.75 -7.62
CA ILE A 325 11.38 3.94 -8.88
C ILE A 325 11.30 2.78 -9.86
N CYS A 326 10.61 1.68 -9.50
CA CYS A 326 10.46 0.53 -10.41
C CYS A 326 9.48 0.77 -11.57
N GLY A 327 8.99 2.01 -11.76
CA GLY A 327 8.09 2.36 -12.86
C GLY A 327 6.60 2.14 -12.55
N ILE A 328 6.24 1.94 -11.27
CA ILE A 328 4.85 1.67 -10.84
C ILE A 328 3.88 2.77 -11.30
N GLY A 329 4.24 4.05 -11.14
CA GLY A 329 3.40 5.18 -11.55
C GLY A 329 3.15 5.20 -13.06
N TRP A 330 4.16 4.85 -13.85
CA TRP A 330 4.05 4.79 -15.30
C TRP A 330 3.22 3.59 -15.78
N ILE A 331 3.60 2.38 -15.40
CA ILE A 331 2.94 1.16 -15.92
C ILE A 331 1.52 1.03 -15.37
N ILE A 332 1.28 1.26 -14.09
CA ILE A 332 -0.08 1.12 -13.53
C ILE A 332 -0.96 2.33 -13.86
N GLY A 333 -0.43 3.55 -13.71
CA GLY A 333 -1.23 4.77 -13.84
C GLY A 333 -1.47 5.21 -15.27
N TYR A 334 -0.45 5.08 -16.15
CA TYR A 334 -0.48 5.65 -17.50
C TYR A 334 -0.59 4.61 -18.62
N MET A 335 -0.67 3.33 -18.33
CA MET A 335 -0.61 2.25 -19.33
C MET A 335 -1.61 2.42 -20.47
N ALA A 336 -2.89 2.58 -20.17
CA ALA A 336 -3.92 2.71 -21.22
C ALA A 336 -3.67 3.93 -22.11
N TYR A 337 -3.35 5.06 -21.52
CA TYR A 337 -3.03 6.30 -22.23
C TYR A 337 -1.76 6.16 -23.06
N PHE A 338 -0.72 5.56 -22.50
CA PHE A 338 0.53 5.26 -23.20
C PHE A 338 0.32 4.36 -24.44
N LEU A 339 -0.46 3.29 -24.30
CA LEU A 339 -0.75 2.38 -25.42
C LEU A 339 -1.55 3.07 -26.54
N GLN A 340 -2.45 3.98 -26.17
CA GLN A 340 -3.19 4.80 -27.16
C GLN A 340 -2.27 5.78 -27.89
N LEU A 341 -1.38 6.46 -27.19
CA LEU A 341 -0.37 7.33 -27.80
C LEU A 341 0.57 6.57 -28.74
N GLY A 342 0.87 5.30 -28.44
CA GLY A 342 1.64 4.41 -29.31
C GLY A 342 0.87 3.90 -30.52
N GLY A 343 -0.42 4.28 -30.70
CA GLY A 343 -1.24 3.93 -31.85
C GLY A 343 -2.09 2.66 -31.65
N LEU A 344 -2.17 2.10 -30.44
CA LEU A 344 -3.11 1.02 -30.15
C LEU A 344 -4.53 1.57 -30.03
N GLY A 345 -5.50 0.95 -30.69
CA GLY A 345 -6.91 1.37 -30.63
C GLY A 345 -7.43 1.43 -29.19
N VAL A 346 -8.38 2.33 -28.91
CA VAL A 346 -8.93 2.60 -27.57
C VAL A 346 -9.44 1.32 -26.90
N ASP A 347 -10.27 0.53 -27.61
CA ASP A 347 -10.81 -0.73 -27.09
C ASP A 347 -9.73 -1.76 -26.75
N ALA A 348 -8.72 -1.89 -27.62
CA ALA A 348 -7.60 -2.81 -27.40
C ALA A 348 -6.77 -2.37 -26.19
N SER A 349 -6.49 -1.07 -26.04
CA SER A 349 -5.74 -0.52 -24.89
C SER A 349 -6.42 -0.82 -23.57
N PHE A 350 -7.74 -0.64 -23.47
CA PHE A 350 -8.47 -0.94 -22.24
C PHE A 350 -8.63 -2.45 -22.00
N ASN A 351 -8.78 -3.28 -23.03
CA ASN A 351 -8.79 -4.74 -22.87
C ASN A 351 -7.45 -5.25 -22.34
N VAL A 352 -6.34 -4.75 -22.89
CA VAL A 352 -4.99 -5.10 -22.42
C VAL A 352 -4.80 -4.68 -20.97
N THR A 353 -5.11 -3.44 -20.62
CA THR A 353 -4.91 -2.95 -19.23
C THR A 353 -5.80 -3.69 -18.23
N MET A 354 -7.03 -4.01 -18.59
CA MET A 354 -7.90 -4.86 -17.78
C MET A 354 -7.29 -6.26 -17.58
N GLY A 355 -6.81 -6.89 -18.66
CA GLY A 355 -6.14 -8.20 -18.56
C GLY A 355 -4.91 -8.17 -17.66
N LEU A 356 -4.08 -7.14 -17.80
CA LEU A 356 -2.88 -6.97 -16.95
C LEU A 356 -3.22 -6.73 -15.47
N SER A 357 -4.34 -6.10 -15.16
CA SER A 357 -4.78 -5.94 -13.77
C SER A 357 -5.13 -7.27 -13.10
N PHE A 358 -5.71 -8.23 -13.83
CA PHE A 358 -5.91 -9.59 -13.33
C PHE A 358 -4.59 -10.34 -13.15
N VAL A 359 -3.62 -10.14 -14.06
CA VAL A 359 -2.26 -10.68 -13.89
C VAL A 359 -1.61 -10.14 -12.61
N MET A 360 -1.78 -8.85 -12.30
CA MET A 360 -1.32 -8.24 -11.06
C MET A 360 -1.98 -8.85 -9.83
N LEU A 361 -3.30 -9.05 -9.85
CA LEU A 361 -4.05 -9.65 -8.74
C LEU A 361 -3.57 -11.08 -8.45
N PHE A 362 -3.38 -11.88 -9.50
CA PHE A 362 -2.82 -13.22 -9.39
C PHE A 362 -1.36 -13.21 -8.91
N GLY A 363 -0.53 -12.32 -9.46
CA GLY A 363 0.86 -12.12 -9.02
C GLY A 363 0.98 -11.80 -7.54
N ASN A 364 0.06 -10.99 -6.99
CA ASN A 364 0.04 -10.68 -5.57
C ASN A 364 -0.19 -11.91 -4.69
N MET A 365 -1.11 -12.80 -5.09
CA MET A 365 -1.36 -14.07 -4.38
C MET A 365 -0.11 -14.99 -4.43
N VAL A 366 0.56 -15.06 -5.57
CA VAL A 366 1.81 -15.83 -5.73
C VAL A 366 2.93 -15.22 -4.90
N GLY A 367 2.94 -13.90 -4.73
CA GLY A 367 3.93 -13.18 -3.94
C GLY A 367 3.97 -13.63 -2.47
N TRP A 368 2.84 -13.95 -1.87
CA TRP A 368 2.81 -14.49 -0.51
C TRP A 368 3.60 -15.80 -0.40
N ILE A 369 3.46 -16.68 -1.40
CA ILE A 369 4.20 -17.94 -1.47
C ILE A 369 5.70 -17.68 -1.68
N PHE A 370 6.05 -16.71 -2.52
CA PHE A 370 7.46 -16.41 -2.80
C PHE A 370 8.19 -15.84 -1.58
N VAL A 371 7.57 -14.92 -0.85
CA VAL A 371 8.15 -14.33 0.37
C VAL A 371 8.38 -15.40 1.44
N GLU A 372 7.43 -16.35 1.61
CA GLU A 372 7.52 -17.43 2.57
C GLU A 372 8.53 -18.52 2.13
N ARG A 373 8.57 -18.85 0.83
CA ARG A 373 9.39 -19.98 0.33
C ARG A 373 10.84 -19.58 0.07
N TYR A 374 11.09 -18.45 -0.56
CA TYR A 374 12.44 -18.03 -1.00
C TYR A 374 13.11 -17.03 -0.06
N GLY A 375 12.36 -16.41 0.84
CA GLY A 375 12.86 -15.41 1.77
C GLY A 375 12.81 -13.99 1.21
N ARG A 376 13.19 -13.04 2.05
CA ARG A 376 12.99 -11.62 1.74
C ARG A 376 14.05 -11.08 0.79
N ARG A 377 15.33 -11.39 1.05
CA ARG A 377 16.46 -10.91 0.24
C ARG A 377 16.43 -11.49 -1.17
N SER A 378 16.25 -12.81 -1.30
CA SER A 378 16.22 -13.46 -2.62
C SER A 378 15.05 -12.96 -3.47
N THR A 379 13.86 -12.80 -2.88
CA THR A 379 12.68 -12.27 -3.58
C THR A 379 12.90 -10.82 -4.01
N ALA A 380 13.47 -9.97 -3.15
CA ALA A 380 13.75 -8.57 -3.50
C ALA A 380 14.78 -8.44 -4.62
N LEU A 381 15.91 -9.20 -4.54
CA LEU A 381 16.99 -9.11 -5.53
C LEU A 381 16.55 -9.61 -6.91
N ASN A 382 16.05 -10.85 -6.97
CA ASN A 382 15.66 -11.49 -8.23
C ASN A 382 14.49 -10.73 -8.88
N GLY A 383 13.54 -10.25 -8.05
CA GLY A 383 12.45 -9.40 -8.50
C GLY A 383 12.94 -8.09 -9.11
N SER A 384 13.84 -7.38 -8.42
CA SER A 384 14.39 -6.12 -8.92
C SER A 384 15.15 -6.30 -10.24
N VAL A 385 15.92 -7.37 -10.39
CA VAL A 385 16.64 -7.69 -11.64
C VAL A 385 15.64 -7.96 -12.78
N ALA A 386 14.64 -8.81 -12.55
CA ALA A 386 13.64 -9.14 -13.57
C ALA A 386 12.82 -7.91 -13.99
N LEU A 387 12.48 -7.03 -13.03
CA LEU A 387 11.80 -5.75 -13.31
C LEU A 387 12.68 -4.80 -14.12
N ALA A 388 13.97 -4.67 -13.77
CA ALA A 388 14.91 -3.84 -14.52
C ALA A 388 15.07 -4.31 -15.96
N VAL A 389 15.22 -5.63 -16.17
CA VAL A 389 15.29 -6.22 -17.52
C VAL A 389 14.01 -5.96 -18.31
N SER A 390 12.84 -6.12 -17.69
CA SER A 390 11.54 -5.85 -18.35
C SER A 390 11.41 -4.38 -18.76
N LEU A 391 11.79 -3.44 -17.90
CA LEU A 391 11.75 -2.01 -18.18
C LEU A 391 12.73 -1.60 -19.30
N LEU A 392 13.94 -2.15 -19.29
CA LEU A 392 14.92 -1.91 -20.36
C LEU A 392 14.43 -2.48 -21.71
N ALA A 393 13.80 -3.67 -21.70
CA ALA A 393 13.21 -4.25 -22.89
C ALA A 393 12.07 -3.39 -23.45
N ILE A 394 11.21 -2.81 -22.57
CA ILE A 394 10.19 -1.84 -22.99
C ILE A 394 10.87 -0.58 -23.57
N GLY A 395 11.97 -0.12 -22.96
CA GLY A 395 12.75 1.01 -23.48
C GLY A 395 13.34 0.77 -24.86
N ILE A 396 13.95 -0.40 -25.08
CA ILE A 396 14.52 -0.81 -26.38
C ILE A 396 13.42 -0.89 -27.44
N THR A 397 12.32 -1.58 -27.14
CA THR A 397 11.21 -1.72 -28.09
C THR A 397 10.50 -0.38 -28.36
N GLY A 398 10.54 0.56 -27.41
CA GLY A 398 10.07 1.94 -27.58
C GLY A 398 10.92 2.81 -28.54
N CYS A 399 12.06 2.30 -29.03
CA CYS A 399 12.81 2.95 -30.10
C CYS A 399 12.30 2.61 -31.50
N PHE A 400 11.42 1.61 -31.64
CA PHE A 400 10.91 1.14 -32.92
C PHE A 400 9.43 1.54 -33.08
N ASN A 401 9.13 2.34 -34.09
CA ASN A 401 7.76 2.77 -34.40
C ASN A 401 7.08 1.72 -35.32
N SER A 402 6.75 0.56 -34.75
CA SER A 402 6.01 -0.47 -35.48
C SER A 402 4.88 -1.07 -34.61
N PRO A 403 3.77 -1.51 -35.21
CA PRO A 403 2.69 -2.16 -34.46
C PRO A 403 3.16 -3.40 -33.67
N SER A 404 4.13 -4.14 -34.21
CA SER A 404 4.73 -5.29 -33.52
C SER A 404 5.49 -4.89 -32.26
N ALA A 405 6.17 -3.73 -32.25
CA ALA A 405 6.89 -3.25 -31.10
C ALA A 405 5.95 -2.96 -29.91
N ILE A 406 4.76 -2.43 -30.16
CA ILE A 406 3.75 -2.16 -29.12
C ILE A 406 3.31 -3.47 -28.46
N TRP A 407 3.07 -4.53 -29.21
CA TRP A 407 2.69 -5.83 -28.66
C TRP A 407 3.81 -6.46 -27.83
N ILE A 408 5.07 -6.29 -28.25
CA ILE A 408 6.23 -6.71 -27.45
C ILE A 408 6.29 -5.92 -26.13
N GLN A 409 6.04 -4.62 -26.16
CA GLN A 409 5.94 -3.81 -24.94
C GLN A 409 4.83 -4.32 -24.01
N VAL A 410 3.65 -4.66 -24.55
CA VAL A 410 2.55 -5.26 -23.78
C VAL A 410 2.99 -6.55 -23.09
N ILE A 411 3.72 -7.42 -23.78
CA ILE A 411 4.25 -8.66 -23.17
C ILE A 411 5.19 -8.35 -22.01
N PHE A 412 6.13 -7.42 -22.18
CA PHE A 412 7.03 -7.04 -21.10
C PHE A 412 6.33 -6.30 -19.97
N MET A 413 5.28 -5.54 -20.23
CA MET A 413 4.41 -4.96 -19.22
C MET A 413 3.67 -6.03 -18.42
N ALA A 414 3.24 -7.12 -19.07
CA ALA A 414 2.61 -8.25 -18.37
C ALA A 414 3.62 -8.97 -17.45
N ILE A 415 4.82 -9.23 -17.95
CA ILE A 415 5.92 -9.81 -17.15
C ILE A 415 6.26 -8.89 -15.98
N TRP A 416 6.38 -7.60 -16.22
CA TRP A 416 6.63 -6.61 -15.20
C TRP A 416 5.53 -6.60 -14.13
N SER A 417 4.27 -6.57 -14.54
CA SER A 417 3.10 -6.50 -13.66
C SER A 417 3.02 -7.72 -12.73
N PHE A 418 3.23 -8.92 -13.27
CA PHE A 418 3.30 -10.15 -12.49
C PHE A 418 4.49 -10.14 -11.53
N THR A 419 5.68 -9.82 -12.05
CA THR A 419 6.93 -9.82 -11.27
C THR A 419 6.86 -8.78 -10.15
N TYR A 420 6.36 -7.57 -10.42
CA TYR A 420 6.23 -6.53 -9.41
C TYR A 420 5.37 -7.02 -8.23
N GLN A 421 4.17 -7.50 -8.51
CA GLN A 421 3.24 -7.91 -7.47
C GLN A 421 3.69 -9.18 -6.72
N SER A 422 4.39 -10.09 -7.41
CA SER A 422 4.88 -11.32 -6.79
C SER A 422 6.21 -11.14 -6.03
N THR A 423 6.90 -10.00 -6.20
CA THR A 423 8.22 -9.78 -5.58
C THR A 423 8.25 -8.48 -4.75
N ILE A 424 8.62 -7.35 -5.35
CA ILE A 424 8.82 -6.07 -4.64
C ILE A 424 7.53 -5.58 -3.97
N GLY A 425 6.39 -5.72 -4.62
CA GLY A 425 5.08 -5.33 -4.07
C GLY A 425 4.72 -6.08 -2.79
N SER A 426 5.11 -7.36 -2.70
CA SER A 426 4.81 -8.23 -1.55
C SER A 426 5.88 -8.17 -0.46
N VAL A 427 7.18 -8.03 -0.83
CA VAL A 427 8.29 -8.17 0.12
C VAL A 427 8.69 -6.86 0.81
N ALA A 428 8.31 -5.70 0.25
CA ALA A 428 8.75 -4.40 0.76
C ALA A 428 8.31 -4.15 2.21
N TRP A 429 7.05 -4.42 2.52
CA TRP A 429 6.52 -4.23 3.86
C TRP A 429 7.17 -5.13 4.93
N PRO A 430 7.31 -6.45 4.70
CA PRO A 430 8.08 -7.32 5.60
C PRO A 430 9.49 -6.80 5.87
N ILE A 431 10.27 -6.45 4.85
CA ILE A 431 11.63 -5.95 5.04
C ILE A 431 11.65 -4.71 5.93
N VAL A 432 10.79 -3.71 5.65
CA VAL A 432 10.74 -2.47 6.43
C VAL A 432 10.43 -2.72 7.91
N THR A 433 9.53 -3.66 8.20
CA THR A 433 9.13 -3.98 9.58
C THR A 433 10.13 -4.87 10.31
N GLU A 434 10.74 -5.83 9.63
CA GLU A 434 11.67 -6.81 10.21
C GLU A 434 13.07 -6.23 10.45
N VAL A 435 13.55 -5.36 9.55
CA VAL A 435 14.89 -4.73 9.68
C VAL A 435 14.92 -3.63 10.74
N ALA A 436 13.80 -2.97 11.03
CA ALA A 436 13.74 -1.87 11.99
C ALA A 436 14.01 -2.36 13.43
N LYS A 437 14.82 -1.59 14.21
CA LYS A 437 15.02 -1.87 15.64
C LYS A 437 13.68 -1.76 16.36
N SER A 438 13.38 -2.70 17.27
CA SER A 438 12.09 -2.79 17.95
C SER A 438 11.65 -1.47 18.61
N SER A 439 12.57 -0.78 19.30
CA SER A 439 12.31 0.53 19.92
C SER A 439 12.14 1.71 18.94
N LEU A 440 12.65 1.61 17.70
CA LEU A 440 12.63 2.67 16.70
C LEU A 440 11.73 2.33 15.50
N ARG A 441 11.01 1.19 15.54
CA ARG A 441 10.23 0.67 14.39
C ARG A 441 9.28 1.69 13.82
N GLY A 442 8.51 2.37 14.65
CA GLY A 442 7.55 3.38 14.18
C GLY A 442 8.23 4.57 13.48
N HIS A 443 9.35 5.04 14.01
CA HIS A 443 10.11 6.14 13.41
C HIS A 443 10.77 5.72 12.07
N THR A 444 11.36 4.52 12.02
CA THR A 444 11.96 3.96 10.80
C THR A 444 10.92 3.75 9.70
N GLN A 445 9.75 3.22 10.05
CA GLN A 445 8.64 3.02 9.12
C GLN A 445 8.10 4.37 8.60
N SER A 446 7.98 5.38 9.46
CA SER A 446 7.60 6.73 9.05
C SER A 446 8.60 7.32 8.05
N LEU A 447 9.92 7.19 8.28
CA LEU A 447 10.95 7.65 7.37
C LEU A 447 10.88 6.93 6.01
N ALA A 448 10.66 5.62 6.02
CA ALA A 448 10.48 4.85 4.80
C ALA A 448 9.23 5.30 4.03
N THR A 449 8.11 5.54 4.71
CA THR A 449 6.87 6.06 4.09
C THR A 449 7.06 7.47 3.53
N ILE A 450 7.77 8.35 4.24
CA ILE A 450 8.14 9.69 3.74
C ILE A 450 8.95 9.56 2.44
N THR A 451 9.88 8.61 2.35
CA THR A 451 10.65 8.34 1.13
C THR A 451 9.73 7.99 -0.04
N THR A 452 8.74 7.12 0.17
CA THR A 452 7.72 6.81 -0.85
C THR A 452 6.97 8.07 -1.30
N GLY A 453 6.57 8.93 -0.35
CA GLY A 453 5.87 10.17 -0.65
C GLY A 453 6.70 11.13 -1.50
N ILE A 454 7.98 11.33 -1.15
CA ILE A 454 8.90 12.21 -1.88
C ILE A 454 9.13 11.68 -3.30
N ILE A 455 9.47 10.40 -3.45
CA ILE A 455 9.74 9.81 -4.76
C ILE A 455 8.47 9.72 -5.60
N GLY A 456 7.33 9.41 -4.96
CA GLY A 456 6.02 9.44 -5.62
C GLY A 456 5.67 10.84 -6.15
N ALA A 457 5.97 11.89 -5.38
CA ALA A 457 5.79 13.27 -5.83
C ALA A 457 6.70 13.61 -7.02
N ILE A 458 7.99 13.25 -6.95
CA ILE A 458 8.95 13.45 -8.05
C ILE A 458 8.47 12.72 -9.31
N SER A 459 8.06 11.46 -9.19
CA SER A 459 7.53 10.68 -10.31
C SER A 459 6.23 11.27 -10.85
N GLY A 460 5.32 11.70 -9.97
CA GLY A 460 4.05 12.34 -10.35
C GLY A 460 4.24 13.66 -11.10
N VAL A 461 5.29 14.43 -10.75
CA VAL A 461 5.67 15.65 -11.48
C VAL A 461 6.35 15.30 -12.82
N SER A 462 7.33 14.41 -12.82
CA SER A 462 8.16 14.14 -14.00
C SER A 462 7.41 13.36 -15.09
N LEU A 463 6.54 12.44 -14.70
CA LEU A 463 5.92 11.50 -15.63
C LEU A 463 5.07 12.17 -16.72
N PRO A 464 4.18 13.14 -16.42
CA PRO A 464 3.45 13.87 -17.46
C PRO A 464 4.37 14.59 -18.45
N PHE A 465 5.47 15.18 -17.97
CA PHE A 465 6.45 15.85 -18.84
C PHE A 465 7.29 14.90 -19.68
N LEU A 466 7.51 13.66 -19.23
CA LEU A 466 8.25 12.65 -20.00
C LEU A 466 7.37 11.99 -21.07
N VAL A 467 6.10 11.71 -20.73
CA VAL A 467 5.20 10.89 -21.60
C VAL A 467 4.40 11.75 -22.57
N ASN A 468 4.00 12.97 -22.17
CA ASN A 468 3.02 13.75 -22.91
C ASN A 468 3.57 14.27 -24.23
N PRO A 469 2.77 14.23 -25.34
CA PRO A 469 3.21 14.66 -26.68
C PRO A 469 3.55 16.15 -26.80
N ASP A 470 2.97 17.00 -25.94
CA ASP A 470 3.27 18.44 -25.90
C ASP A 470 4.59 18.77 -25.21
N GLN A 471 5.29 17.77 -24.64
CA GLN A 471 6.53 17.93 -23.89
C GLN A 471 7.62 16.94 -24.38
N GLY A 472 8.05 16.02 -23.52
CA GLY A 472 9.17 15.12 -23.79
C GLY A 472 8.90 14.04 -24.84
N ASN A 473 7.64 13.61 -24.97
CA ASN A 473 7.19 12.60 -25.92
C ASN A 473 8.10 11.35 -25.98
N MET A 474 8.54 10.86 -24.80
CA MET A 474 9.50 9.77 -24.74
C MET A 474 8.87 8.40 -25.01
N GLY A 475 7.52 8.28 -24.92
CA GLY A 475 6.83 7.01 -25.14
C GLY A 475 7.43 5.86 -24.33
N GLY A 476 7.71 4.73 -24.98
CA GLY A 476 8.34 3.56 -24.32
C GLY A 476 9.76 3.79 -23.80
N LYS A 477 10.47 4.84 -24.30
CA LYS A 477 11.86 5.17 -23.87
C LYS A 477 11.97 5.55 -22.40
N VAL A 478 10.85 5.89 -21.73
CA VAL A 478 10.77 6.09 -20.28
C VAL A 478 11.26 4.84 -19.53
N GLY A 479 11.13 3.64 -20.13
CA GLY A 479 11.68 2.39 -19.62
C GLY A 479 13.17 2.41 -19.37
N PHE A 480 13.96 3.16 -20.14
CA PHE A 480 15.40 3.31 -19.89
C PHE A 480 15.69 4.04 -18.57
N ILE A 481 14.93 5.08 -18.26
CA ILE A 481 15.13 5.87 -17.03
C ILE A 481 14.87 4.95 -15.81
N TYR A 482 13.69 4.38 -15.74
CA TYR A 482 13.32 3.53 -14.60
C TYR A 482 14.12 2.22 -14.56
N GLY A 483 14.38 1.61 -15.71
CA GLY A 483 15.17 0.38 -15.81
C GLY A 483 16.61 0.55 -15.36
N THR A 484 17.26 1.67 -15.73
CA THR A 484 18.63 1.98 -15.30
C THR A 484 18.70 2.29 -13.81
N LEU A 485 17.78 3.13 -13.29
CA LEU A 485 17.71 3.45 -11.86
C LEU A 485 17.51 2.19 -11.01
N LEU A 486 16.62 1.30 -11.45
CA LEU A 486 16.36 0.04 -10.76
C LEU A 486 17.55 -0.91 -10.86
N GLY A 487 18.20 -1.01 -12.04
CA GLY A 487 19.41 -1.80 -12.24
C GLY A 487 20.55 -1.38 -11.31
N LEU A 488 20.79 -0.06 -11.17
CA LEU A 488 21.76 0.46 -10.20
C LEU A 488 21.37 0.12 -8.76
N SER A 489 20.08 0.16 -8.44
CA SER A 489 19.58 -0.18 -7.10
C SER A 489 19.77 -1.67 -6.77
N CYS A 490 19.79 -2.57 -7.77
CA CYS A 490 20.07 -4.00 -7.55
C CYS A 490 21.43 -4.24 -6.89
N VAL A 491 22.43 -3.41 -7.20
CA VAL A 491 23.77 -3.48 -6.55
C VAL A 491 23.62 -3.21 -5.05
N GLY A 492 22.85 -2.18 -4.66
CA GLY A 492 22.56 -1.87 -3.26
C GLY A 492 21.81 -3.01 -2.54
N VAL A 493 20.81 -3.59 -3.18
CA VAL A 493 20.06 -4.75 -2.65
C VAL A 493 21.01 -5.93 -2.42
N TRP A 494 21.88 -6.22 -3.37
CA TRP A 494 22.82 -7.33 -3.27
C TRP A 494 23.80 -7.18 -2.10
N TRP A 495 24.29 -5.95 -1.83
CA TRP A 495 25.27 -5.70 -0.78
C TRP A 495 24.67 -5.55 0.62
N TYR A 496 23.54 -4.85 0.75
CA TYR A 496 23.04 -4.34 2.03
C TYR A 496 21.77 -5.03 2.54
N TYR A 497 21.05 -5.83 1.72
CA TYR A 497 19.82 -6.44 2.20
C TYR A 497 20.10 -7.73 2.97
N PRO A 498 19.58 -7.83 4.21
CA PRO A 498 19.68 -9.06 5.00
C PRO A 498 18.64 -10.09 4.57
N GLU A 499 18.94 -11.38 4.79
CA GLU A 499 17.90 -12.39 4.80
C GLU A 499 17.35 -12.53 6.21
N THR A 500 16.05 -12.24 6.36
CA THR A 500 15.37 -12.21 7.66
C THR A 500 14.44 -13.40 7.88
N LYS A 501 14.25 -14.24 6.86
CA LYS A 501 13.39 -15.41 6.94
C LYS A 501 13.79 -16.35 8.08
N GLY A 502 12.78 -16.72 8.90
CA GLY A 502 12.95 -17.68 10.00
C GLY A 502 13.71 -17.13 11.21
N ARG A 503 13.98 -15.83 11.26
CA ARG A 503 14.64 -15.19 12.40
C ARG A 503 13.66 -14.33 13.20
N THR A 504 13.82 -14.34 14.50
CA THR A 504 13.08 -13.46 15.42
C THR A 504 13.62 -12.04 15.37
N PHE A 505 12.82 -11.07 15.80
CA PHE A 505 13.27 -9.68 15.88
C PHE A 505 14.49 -9.49 16.78
N ALA A 506 14.56 -10.24 17.90
CA ALA A 506 15.68 -10.21 18.83
C ALA A 506 16.98 -10.72 18.19
N GLU A 507 16.91 -11.79 17.40
CA GLU A 507 18.07 -12.34 16.66
C GLU A 507 18.56 -11.35 15.60
N ILE A 508 17.63 -10.70 14.87
CA ILE A 508 17.99 -9.68 13.88
C ILE A 508 18.65 -8.48 14.58
N ASP A 509 18.11 -8.05 15.72
CA ASP A 509 18.71 -6.97 16.53
C ASP A 509 20.13 -7.32 16.95
N ARG A 510 20.35 -8.53 17.48
CA ARG A 510 21.67 -9.04 17.90
C ARG A 510 22.67 -9.11 16.73
N LEU A 511 22.27 -9.61 15.56
CA LEU A 511 23.13 -9.66 14.37
C LEU A 511 23.61 -8.27 13.92
N PHE A 512 22.75 -7.28 13.95
CA PHE A 512 23.13 -5.89 13.65
C PHE A 512 24.05 -5.30 14.71
N GLU A 513 23.81 -5.59 16.01
CA GLU A 513 24.63 -5.12 17.12
C GLU A 513 26.04 -5.75 17.10
N MET A 514 26.15 -7.01 16.71
CA MET A 514 27.43 -7.69 16.46
C MET A 514 28.18 -7.19 15.22
N GLY A 515 27.56 -6.32 14.41
CA GLY A 515 28.18 -5.78 13.20
C GLY A 515 28.33 -6.79 12.06
N VAL A 516 27.57 -7.89 12.07
CA VAL A 516 27.57 -8.88 10.99
C VAL A 516 27.11 -8.23 9.69
N PRO A 517 27.84 -8.42 8.55
CA PRO A 517 27.39 -7.90 7.26
C PRO A 517 26.01 -8.46 6.89
N PRO A 518 25.02 -7.64 6.48
CA PRO A 518 23.64 -8.09 6.22
C PRO A 518 23.53 -9.28 5.27
N ARG A 519 24.41 -9.34 4.25
CA ARG A 519 24.46 -10.45 3.29
C ARG A 519 24.79 -11.81 3.90
N LYS A 520 25.44 -11.85 5.09
CA LYS A 520 25.84 -13.07 5.79
C LYS A 520 24.83 -13.50 6.85
N PHE A 521 23.74 -12.77 7.06
CA PHE A 521 22.76 -13.09 8.10
C PHE A 521 22.22 -14.51 7.99
N LYS A 522 22.05 -15.05 6.78
CA LYS A 522 21.59 -16.43 6.57
C LYS A 522 22.57 -17.48 7.10
N GLU A 523 23.87 -17.20 7.03
CA GLU A 523 24.94 -18.15 7.31
C GLU A 523 25.41 -18.11 8.76
N THR A 524 25.10 -17.04 9.50
CA THR A 524 25.57 -16.82 10.88
C THR A 524 24.66 -17.55 11.86
N ASN A 525 25.19 -18.51 12.61
CA ASN A 525 24.53 -19.11 13.77
C ASN A 525 24.74 -18.22 15.00
N LEU A 526 23.69 -18.06 15.81
CA LEU A 526 23.74 -17.29 17.05
C LEU A 526 24.00 -18.16 18.30
N ASP A 527 24.07 -19.48 18.10
CA ASP A 527 24.30 -20.45 19.16
C ASP A 527 25.82 -20.72 19.40
N ASP A 528 26.69 -20.12 18.60
CA ASP A 528 28.13 -20.04 18.75
C ASP A 528 28.52 -18.67 19.35
#